data_4af741edacdae107b7b590105d0fc7ee
#
_entry.id   4af741edacdae107b7b590105d0fc7ee
#
_cell.length_a   1.000
_cell.length_b   1.000
_cell.length_c   1.000
_cell.angle_alpha   90.00
_cell.angle_beta   90.00
_cell.angle_gamma   90.00
#
_symmetry.space_group_name_H-M   'P 1'
#
loop_
_entity.id
_entity.type
_entity.pdbx_description
1 polymer ?
#
loop_
_entity_poly.entity_id
_entity_poly.type
_entity_poly.pdbx_seq_one_letter_code
_entity_poly.pdbx_strand_id
1 'polypeptide(L)'
;MQCKVSISCGPVHLSGTALDVSLGGVFVQTSRTLPIGSVARVSIDLRPEPALTVSARVLRVAGEDCMGMQFENLGVKEAKRLQDFLSPLLPKTD
;
A
#
# COMPACT_ATOMS: atom_id res chain seq x y z
N MET A 1 -2.47 8.89 7.89
CA MET A 1 -3.68 8.03 7.82
C MET A 1 -3.26 6.58 7.86
N GLN A 2 -3.95 5.78 8.66
CA GLN A 2 -3.60 4.37 8.82
C GLN A 2 -4.73 3.49 8.31
N CYS A 3 -4.36 2.49 7.53
CA CYS A 3 -5.28 1.51 6.97
C CYS A 3 -4.72 0.12 7.22
N LYS A 4 -5.61 -0.86 7.35
CA LYS A 4 -5.16 -2.25 7.40
C LYS A 4 -4.74 -2.70 6.01
N VAL A 5 -3.69 -3.50 5.94
CA VAL A 5 -3.19 -4.06 4.68
C VAL A 5 -2.91 -5.54 4.83
N SER A 6 -3.07 -6.25 3.71
CA SER A 6 -2.66 -7.64 3.57
C SER A 6 -1.70 -7.71 2.40
N ILE A 7 -0.59 -8.41 2.59
CA ILE A 7 0.47 -8.49 1.58
C ILE A 7 0.73 -9.96 1.27
N SER A 8 0.72 -10.30 -0.01
CA SER A 8 0.98 -11.67 -0.48
C SER A 8 2.15 -11.66 -1.47
N CYS A 9 3.16 -12.46 -1.19
CA CYS A 9 4.33 -12.61 -2.04
C CYS A 9 4.65 -14.11 -2.11
N GLY A 10 4.19 -14.79 -3.18
CA GLY A 10 4.29 -16.24 -3.26
C GLY A 10 3.55 -16.91 -2.10
N PRO A 11 4.21 -17.82 -1.37
CA PRO A 11 3.59 -18.46 -0.21
C PRO A 11 3.57 -17.59 1.04
N VAL A 12 4.19 -16.41 0.99
CA VAL A 12 4.28 -15.54 2.16
C VAL A 12 3.06 -14.62 2.23
N HIS A 13 2.40 -14.60 3.38
CA HIS A 13 1.25 -13.73 3.64
C HIS A 13 1.54 -12.93 4.89
N LEU A 14 1.46 -11.61 4.77
CA LEU A 14 1.70 -10.69 5.88
C LEU A 14 0.49 -9.81 6.07
N SER A 15 0.17 -9.53 7.33
CA SER A 15 -0.85 -8.55 7.69
C SER A 15 -0.16 -7.40 8.40
N GLY A 16 -0.67 -6.20 8.21
CA GLY A 16 -0.07 -5.05 8.85
C GLY A 16 -0.92 -3.80 8.71
N THR A 17 -0.25 -2.68 8.90
CA THR A 17 -0.87 -1.37 8.85
C THR A 17 -0.12 -0.50 7.86
N ALA A 18 -0.86 0.17 6.98
CA ALA A 18 -0.29 1.22 6.16
C ALA A 18 -0.19 2.47 7.03
N LEU A 19 1.03 2.92 7.27
CA LEU A 19 1.27 4.12 8.06
C LEU A 19 1.12 5.38 7.21
N ASP A 20 1.35 5.24 5.91
CA ASP A 20 1.22 6.33 4.96
C ASP A 20 0.84 5.75 3.61
N VAL A 21 -0.10 6.38 2.93
CA VAL A 21 -0.57 5.97 1.61
C VAL A 21 -0.56 7.19 0.69
N SER A 22 -0.03 7.01 -0.51
CA SER A 22 -0.03 8.04 -1.54
C SER A 22 -0.44 7.43 -2.87
N LEU A 23 -0.54 8.24 -3.92
CA LEU A 23 -0.85 7.74 -5.25
C LEU A 23 0.29 6.88 -5.83
N GLY A 24 1.51 7.06 -5.34
CA GLY A 24 2.66 6.33 -5.86
C GLY A 24 3.01 5.08 -5.07
N GLY A 25 2.57 4.96 -3.83
CA GLY A 25 2.96 3.84 -3.01
C GLY A 25 2.43 3.88 -1.60
N VAL A 26 2.98 3.00 -0.77
CA VAL A 26 2.51 2.82 0.59
C VAL A 26 3.70 2.50 1.49
N PHE A 27 3.70 3.06 2.70
CA PHE A 27 4.65 2.70 3.74
C PHE A 27 3.90 1.87 4.78
N VAL A 28 4.36 0.64 4.99
CA VAL A 28 3.63 -0.34 5.81
C VAL A 28 4.49 -0.82 6.96
N GLN A 29 3.80 -1.18 8.04
CA GLN A 29 4.38 -1.88 9.17
C GLN A 29 3.75 -3.27 9.26
N THR A 30 4.58 -4.30 9.26
CA THR A 30 4.15 -5.70 9.31
C THR A 30 4.97 -6.46 10.34
N SER A 31 4.71 -7.77 10.48
CA SER A 31 5.48 -8.61 11.40
C SER A 31 6.93 -8.81 10.95
N ARG A 32 7.19 -8.68 9.65
CA ARG A 32 8.53 -8.76 9.06
C ARG A 32 8.51 -8.07 7.71
N THR A 33 9.69 -7.83 7.17
CA THR A 33 9.82 -7.20 5.86
C THR A 33 10.13 -8.24 4.79
N LEU A 34 9.93 -7.84 3.53
CA LEU A 34 10.31 -8.62 2.36
C LEU A 34 11.60 -8.03 1.79
N PRO A 35 12.39 -8.84 1.06
CA PRO A 35 13.60 -8.31 0.43
C PRO A 35 13.29 -7.16 -0.52
N ILE A 36 14.20 -6.19 -0.58
CA ILE A 36 14.11 -5.08 -1.54
C ILE A 36 14.06 -5.67 -2.95
N GLY A 37 13.14 -5.16 -3.77
CA GLY A 37 12.91 -5.65 -5.12
C GLY A 37 11.79 -6.67 -5.22
N SER A 38 11.31 -7.20 -4.10
CA SER A 38 10.19 -8.15 -4.12
C SER A 38 8.95 -7.45 -4.64
N VAL A 39 8.20 -8.16 -5.50
CA VAL A 39 6.89 -7.70 -5.99
C VAL A 39 5.82 -8.51 -5.28
N ALA A 40 4.89 -7.83 -4.67
CA ALA A 40 3.83 -8.44 -3.88
C ALA A 40 2.48 -7.86 -4.27
N ARG A 41 1.41 -8.58 -3.95
CA ARG A 41 0.07 -8.03 -4.05
C ARG A 41 -0.31 -7.45 -2.70
N VAL A 42 -0.73 -6.20 -2.73
CA VAL A 42 -1.10 -5.46 -1.52
C VAL A 42 -2.60 -5.17 -1.58
N SER A 43 -3.32 -5.61 -0.58
CA SER A 43 -4.74 -5.31 -0.43
C SER A 43 -4.89 -4.27 0.68
N ILE A 44 -5.43 -3.12 0.33
CA ILE A 44 -5.58 -2.00 1.24
C ILE A 44 -7.04 -1.86 1.63
N ASP A 45 -7.32 -1.81 2.93
CA ASP A 45 -8.67 -1.65 3.44
C ASP A 45 -9.11 -0.20 3.26
N LEU A 46 -10.08 0.02 2.40
CA LEU A 46 -10.61 1.35 2.11
C LEU A 46 -12.02 1.53 2.67
N ARG A 47 -12.40 0.78 3.69
CA ARG A 47 -13.77 0.85 4.20
C ARG A 47 -14.27 2.28 4.38
N PRO A 48 -15.55 2.57 4.05
CA PRO A 48 -16.60 1.61 3.68
C PRO A 48 -16.52 1.07 2.25
N GLU A 49 -15.56 1.54 1.46
CA GLU A 49 -15.37 1.07 0.09
C GLU A 49 -14.73 -0.31 0.07
N PRO A 50 -14.90 -1.09 -1.02
CA PRO A 50 -14.21 -2.37 -1.14
C PRO A 50 -12.70 -2.21 -1.10
N ALA A 51 -12.00 -3.23 -0.59
CA ALA A 51 -10.54 -3.20 -0.53
C ALA A 51 -9.94 -3.05 -1.92
N LEU A 52 -8.82 -2.34 -1.98
CA LEU A 52 -8.08 -2.12 -3.22
C LEU A 52 -6.88 -3.05 -3.23
N THR A 53 -6.79 -3.91 -4.25
CA THR A 53 -5.68 -4.84 -4.41
C THR A 53 -4.82 -4.41 -5.60
N VAL A 54 -3.55 -4.18 -5.35
CA VAL A 54 -2.61 -3.71 -6.37
C VAL A 54 -1.28 -4.44 -6.22
N SER A 55 -0.48 -4.44 -7.28
CA SER A 55 0.90 -4.93 -7.20
C SER A 55 1.80 -3.80 -6.71
N ALA A 56 2.78 -4.14 -5.89
CA ALA A 56 3.73 -3.18 -5.38
C ALA A 56 5.10 -3.82 -5.22
N ARG A 57 6.14 -3.02 -5.37
CA ARG A 57 7.53 -3.46 -5.26
C ARG A 57 8.15 -2.82 -4.03
N VAL A 58 8.87 -3.63 -3.25
CA VAL A 58 9.60 -3.12 -2.08
C VAL A 58 10.78 -2.30 -2.55
N LEU A 59 10.80 -1.01 -2.22
CA LEU A 59 11.90 -0.11 -2.56
C LEU A 59 12.89 0.07 -1.43
N ARG A 60 12.41 0.03 -0.19
CA ARG A 60 13.28 0.23 0.97
C ARG A 60 12.70 -0.48 2.17
N VAL A 61 13.57 -0.74 3.13
CA VAL A 61 13.22 -1.37 4.40
C VAL A 61 13.71 -0.45 5.51
N ALA A 62 12.90 -0.24 6.52
CA ALA A 62 13.24 0.57 7.69
C ALA A 62 13.04 -0.29 8.93
N GLY A 63 14.13 -0.63 9.62
CA GLY A 63 14.06 -1.53 10.76
C GLY A 63 13.72 -2.96 10.33
N GLU A 64 13.08 -3.70 11.22
CA GLU A 64 12.75 -5.10 10.99
C GLU A 64 11.31 -5.31 10.55
N ASP A 65 10.47 -4.27 10.63
CA ASP A 65 9.04 -4.39 10.48
C ASP A 65 8.39 -3.37 9.55
N CYS A 66 9.18 -2.45 8.97
CA CYS A 66 8.63 -1.41 8.09
C CYS A 66 9.26 -1.49 6.70
N MET A 67 8.45 -1.26 5.68
CA MET A 67 8.94 -1.20 4.30
C MET A 67 8.14 -0.23 3.48
N GLY A 68 8.85 0.48 2.59
CA GLY A 68 8.24 1.36 1.60
C GLY A 68 8.06 0.62 0.29
N MET A 69 6.86 0.67 -0.27
CA MET A 69 6.52 -0.04 -1.49
C MET A 69 5.98 0.93 -2.52
N GLN A 70 6.40 0.75 -3.76
CA GLN A 70 5.91 1.53 -4.89
C GLN A 70 4.87 0.70 -5.64
N PHE A 71 3.73 1.29 -5.95
CA PHE A 71 2.72 0.62 -6.76
C PHE A 71 3.24 0.40 -8.18
N GLU A 72 2.96 -0.78 -8.74
CA GLU A 72 3.34 -1.13 -10.10
C GLU A 72 2.09 -1.39 -10.94
N ASN A 73 2.10 -0.87 -12.17
CA ASN A 73 1.03 -1.11 -13.13
C ASN A 73 -0.35 -0.75 -12.57
N LEU A 74 -0.42 0.36 -11.84
CA LEU A 74 -1.68 0.82 -11.28
C LEU A 74 -2.62 1.21 -12.42
N GLY A 75 -3.76 0.50 -12.53
CA GLY A 75 -4.74 0.76 -13.57
C GLY A 75 -5.46 2.08 -13.34
N VAL A 76 -6.16 2.55 -14.39
CA VAL A 76 -6.91 3.81 -14.30
C VAL A 76 -7.97 3.74 -13.22
N LYS A 77 -8.68 2.62 -13.13
CA LYS A 77 -9.74 2.44 -12.12
C LYS A 77 -9.16 2.45 -10.70
N GLU A 78 -8.06 1.74 -10.50
CA GLU A 78 -7.41 1.65 -9.21
C GLU A 78 -6.83 3.00 -8.79
N ALA A 79 -6.22 3.71 -9.74
CA ALA A 79 -5.68 5.05 -9.47
C ALA A 79 -6.79 6.02 -9.08
N LYS A 80 -7.93 5.95 -9.75
CA LYS A 80 -9.06 6.82 -9.44
C LYS A 80 -9.65 6.50 -8.07
N ARG A 81 -9.80 5.21 -7.75
CA ARG A 81 -10.30 4.80 -6.43
C ARG A 81 -9.40 5.30 -5.32
N LEU A 82 -8.09 5.17 -5.51
CA LEU A 82 -7.12 5.63 -4.53
C LEU A 82 -7.15 7.16 -4.42
N GLN A 83 -7.23 7.85 -5.54
CA GLN A 83 -7.33 9.31 -5.55
C GLN A 83 -8.59 9.77 -4.80
N ASP A 84 -9.73 9.15 -5.08
CA ASP A 84 -10.99 9.50 -4.42
C ASP A 84 -10.91 9.25 -2.92
N PHE A 85 -10.28 8.15 -2.51
CA PHE A 85 -10.09 7.83 -1.09
C PHE A 85 -9.20 8.85 -0.39
N LEU A 86 -8.12 9.29 -1.06
CA LEU A 86 -7.16 10.23 -0.49
C LEU A 86 -7.61 11.68 -0.60
N SER A 87 -8.58 11.97 -1.45
CA SER A 87 -8.99 13.34 -1.76
C SER A 87 -9.35 14.17 -0.53
N PRO A 88 -10.09 13.65 0.46
CA PRO A 88 -10.39 14.43 1.67
C PRO A 88 -9.17 14.73 2.54
N LEU A 89 -8.05 14.03 2.31
CA LEU A 89 -6.85 14.13 3.10
C LEU A 89 -5.78 14.99 2.43
N LEU A 90 -6.00 15.35 1.16
CA LEU A 90 -5.04 16.15 0.40
C LEU A 90 -5.31 17.63 0.64
N PRO A 91 -4.26 18.47 0.66
CA PRO A 91 -4.45 19.90 0.76
C PRO A 91 -5.28 20.41 -0.42
N LYS A 92 -6.24 21.27 -0.13
CA LYS A 92 -7.00 21.91 -1.18
C LYS A 92 -6.16 23.03 -1.78
N THR A 93 -5.95 22.97 -3.07
CA THR A 93 -5.34 24.07 -3.83
C THR A 93 -6.47 24.75 -4.58
N ASP A 94 -6.76 25.93 -4.16
CA ASP A 94 -7.74 26.76 -4.88
C ASP A 94 -7.01 27.71 -5.81
#